data_4b06fb0bf47b2ab9f1a9e5f821ef1e33
#
_entry.id   4b06fb0bf47b2ab9f1a9e5f821ef1e33
#
_cell.length_a   1.000
_cell.length_b   1.000
_cell.length_c   1.000
_cell.angle_alpha   90.00
_cell.angle_beta   90.00
_cell.angle_gamma   90.00
#
_symmetry.space_group_name_H-M   'P 1'
#
loop_
_entity.id
_entity.type
_entity.pdbx_description
1 polymer ?
#
loop_
_entity_poly.entity_id
_entity_poly.type
_entity_poly.pdbx_seq_one_letter_code
_entity_poly.pdbx_strand_id
1 'polypeptide(L)'
;MAATAAKSGDITSGGWEPPSRIEKDELVRISDAILAEPDISYNETEDVFRIHSNGLDWDIGNVVYEPTDSSKIAVGPDGKKLAVFMMHGGASDWRSIERLARTFCGKRGYKVCNMTYPGRFYFDDPEHNWPDDTFHEDGTVRTPIWLKGEEITADQYDVKLDDSFREIYGSRRYAVSKPGSLFHFRMGAWPKAIVDAMLDVCARHFPPEEWSIYVHGHSTGGPFVHTTMQRVENVRGLIGIENSPFGQFFNEMTKHDWPTPFNYVLIRDWRELARYKGAELALAEGEKPLFRLAQVMEELFEQWSESKRFPQFKAENWYHNRTLSCLTEAAQVAAEFQGFNKEETDALIDEYLNYGVPLEGEGVKPVPNLLHGICEYSRDHTVPTYEFLTERYSQVNPAPKFRFIQLGTGVHSYWRTEDGLPLGVCPVVTKVWHDAIMNGYFEQ
;
A
#
# COMPACT_ATOMS: atom_id res chain seq x y z
N MET A 1 24.97 -2.21 -20.34
CA MET A 1 24.26 -2.88 -21.44
C MET A 1 22.80 -2.47 -21.30
N ALA A 2 22.21 -1.86 -22.33
CA ALA A 2 20.79 -1.54 -22.32
C ALA A 2 20.04 -2.87 -22.12
N ALA A 3 19.27 -2.92 -21.04
CA ALA A 3 18.61 -4.12 -20.63
C ALA A 3 17.82 -4.71 -21.80
N THR A 4 17.98 -5.98 -21.98
CA THR A 4 17.22 -6.79 -22.91
C THR A 4 15.72 -6.83 -22.56
N ALA A 5 15.28 -6.12 -21.53
CA ALA A 5 13.87 -5.88 -21.21
C ALA A 5 13.08 -5.35 -22.41
N ALA A 6 13.73 -4.57 -23.28
CA ALA A 6 13.14 -4.15 -24.55
C ALA A 6 12.83 -5.33 -25.50
N LYS A 7 13.26 -6.54 -25.16
CA LYS A 7 12.99 -7.75 -25.95
C LYS A 7 11.81 -8.58 -25.44
N SER A 8 11.30 -8.29 -24.26
CA SER A 8 10.04 -8.88 -23.80
C SER A 8 8.92 -8.06 -24.46
N GLY A 9 8.49 -8.48 -25.62
CA GLY A 9 7.75 -7.68 -26.61
C GLY A 9 6.54 -6.91 -26.13
N ASP A 10 5.90 -7.30 -25.04
CA ASP A 10 4.61 -6.72 -24.67
C ASP A 10 4.69 -5.65 -23.57
N ILE A 11 5.76 -5.59 -22.78
CA ILE A 11 5.90 -4.59 -21.71
C ILE A 11 6.03 -3.20 -22.29
N THR A 12 6.76 -3.06 -23.39
CA THR A 12 6.99 -1.76 -24.04
C THR A 12 5.78 -1.26 -24.81
N SER A 13 4.85 -2.15 -25.22
CA SER A 13 3.63 -1.77 -25.90
C SER A 13 2.66 -0.99 -25.02
N GLY A 14 2.73 -1.16 -23.70
CA GLY A 14 1.93 -0.44 -22.71
C GLY A 14 2.54 0.88 -22.21
N GLY A 15 3.68 1.31 -22.74
CA GLY A 15 4.34 2.53 -22.25
C GLY A 15 5.18 2.32 -20.98
N TRP A 16 5.63 1.09 -20.73
CA TRP A 16 6.52 0.74 -19.64
C TRP A 16 7.93 1.25 -19.93
N GLU A 17 8.46 2.00 -18.99
CA GLU A 17 9.81 2.52 -19.06
C GLU A 17 10.80 1.54 -18.39
N PRO A 18 12.03 1.40 -18.91
CA PRO A 18 13.07 0.69 -18.18
C PRO A 18 13.26 1.32 -16.80
N PRO A 19 13.50 0.54 -15.73
CA PRO A 19 13.77 1.11 -14.43
C PRO A 19 14.94 2.06 -14.46
N SER A 20 14.80 3.13 -13.73
CA SER A 20 15.85 4.09 -13.49
C SER A 20 16.34 4.01 -12.04
N ARG A 21 17.52 4.55 -11.79
CA ARG A 21 18.12 4.62 -10.47
C ARG A 21 18.57 6.04 -10.16
N ILE A 22 18.33 6.44 -8.91
CA ILE A 22 18.89 7.67 -8.36
C ILE A 22 19.97 7.25 -7.36
N GLU A 23 21.22 7.56 -7.66
CA GLU A 23 22.35 7.18 -6.80
C GLU A 23 22.32 7.93 -5.45
N LYS A 24 22.95 7.36 -4.43
CA LYS A 24 22.94 7.90 -3.06
C LYS A 24 23.38 9.35 -2.99
N ASP A 25 24.47 9.71 -3.67
CA ASP A 25 25.01 11.08 -3.64
C ASP A 25 24.01 12.08 -4.24
N GLU A 26 23.30 11.68 -5.29
CA GLU A 26 22.25 12.49 -5.90
C GLU A 26 21.02 12.58 -4.98
N LEU A 27 20.67 11.52 -4.27
CA LEU A 27 19.60 11.55 -3.26
C LEU A 27 19.92 12.54 -2.14
N VAL A 28 21.16 12.54 -1.65
CA VAL A 28 21.61 13.51 -0.63
C VAL A 28 21.51 14.92 -1.17
N ARG A 29 22.03 15.17 -2.36
CA ARG A 29 21.99 16.51 -3.00
C ARG A 29 20.57 17.02 -3.18
N ILE A 30 19.65 16.17 -3.63
CA ILE A 30 18.23 16.52 -3.78
C ILE A 30 17.61 16.80 -2.42
N SER A 31 17.86 15.94 -1.44
CA SER A 31 17.32 16.10 -0.08
C SER A 31 17.75 17.43 0.52
N ASP A 32 19.06 17.76 0.47
CA ASP A 32 19.58 19.02 1.01
C ASP A 32 18.97 20.23 0.32
N ALA A 33 18.82 20.18 -1.01
CA ALA A 33 18.20 21.26 -1.76
C ALA A 33 16.73 21.49 -1.34
N ILE A 34 15.95 20.42 -1.18
CA ILE A 34 14.55 20.51 -0.74
C ILE A 34 14.43 21.01 0.70
N LEU A 35 15.30 20.52 1.59
CA LEU A 35 15.29 20.95 2.98
C LEU A 35 15.68 22.43 3.15
N ALA A 36 16.52 22.95 2.25
CA ALA A 36 16.89 24.38 2.22
C ALA A 36 15.79 25.29 1.67
N GLU A 37 14.77 24.77 0.98
CA GLU A 37 13.63 25.56 0.52
C GLU A 37 12.81 26.07 1.72
N PRO A 38 12.19 27.26 1.61
CA PRO A 38 11.29 27.76 2.65
C PRO A 38 10.14 26.79 2.92
N ASP A 39 9.80 26.65 4.20
CA ASP A 39 8.65 25.85 4.60
C ASP A 39 7.34 26.59 4.32
N ILE A 40 6.35 25.84 3.87
CA ILE A 40 4.95 26.27 3.79
C ILE A 40 4.29 25.88 5.12
N SER A 41 3.76 26.88 5.83
CA SER A 41 3.02 26.63 7.05
C SER A 41 1.73 25.88 6.75
N TYR A 42 1.41 24.88 7.56
CA TYR A 42 0.22 24.05 7.39
C TYR A 42 -0.43 23.70 8.73
N ASN A 43 -1.70 23.37 8.67
CA ASN A 43 -2.43 22.74 9.76
C ASN A 43 -2.36 21.22 9.63
N GLU A 44 -2.33 20.57 10.78
CA GLU A 44 -2.47 19.12 10.92
C GLU A 44 -3.72 18.89 11.78
N THR A 45 -4.73 18.26 11.22
CA THR A 45 -6.04 18.14 11.87
C THR A 45 -6.51 16.70 11.80
N GLU A 46 -6.85 16.13 12.94
CA GLU A 46 -7.52 14.83 13.00
C GLU A 46 -8.98 15.00 12.54
N ASP A 47 -9.40 14.09 11.65
CA ASP A 47 -10.75 13.99 11.15
C ASP A 47 -11.26 12.58 11.41
N VAL A 48 -11.94 12.41 12.54
CA VAL A 48 -12.56 11.12 12.92
C VAL A 48 -14.05 11.19 12.62
N PHE A 49 -14.51 10.27 11.79
CA PHE A 49 -15.89 10.24 11.35
C PHE A 49 -16.42 8.81 11.30
N ARG A 50 -17.73 8.66 11.17
CA ARG A 50 -18.40 7.37 11.10
C ARG A 50 -18.97 7.12 9.72
N ILE A 51 -18.79 5.89 9.23
CA ILE A 51 -19.47 5.37 8.04
C ILE A 51 -20.33 4.17 8.41
N HIS A 52 -21.31 3.88 7.58
CA HIS A 52 -22.08 2.64 7.63
C HIS A 52 -21.73 1.80 6.40
N SER A 53 -21.22 0.60 6.61
CA SER A 53 -20.81 -0.31 5.53
C SER A 53 -21.05 -1.76 5.94
N ASN A 54 -21.62 -2.55 5.04
CA ASN A 54 -21.96 -3.96 5.27
C ASN A 54 -22.80 -4.22 6.54
N GLY A 55 -23.79 -3.37 6.79
CA GLY A 55 -24.68 -3.52 7.94
C GLY A 55 -24.05 -3.17 9.30
N LEU A 56 -22.84 -2.64 9.31
CA LEU A 56 -22.08 -2.27 10.50
C LEU A 56 -21.63 -0.81 10.43
N ASP A 57 -21.55 -0.17 11.59
CA ASP A 57 -20.94 1.15 11.75
C ASP A 57 -19.43 1.02 12.00
N TRP A 58 -18.66 1.97 11.46
CA TRP A 58 -17.20 1.98 11.53
C TRP A 58 -16.72 3.40 11.83
N ASP A 59 -15.87 3.53 12.83
CA ASP A 59 -15.17 4.78 13.08
C ASP A 59 -13.88 4.81 12.24
N ILE A 60 -13.68 5.88 11.49
CA ILE A 60 -12.60 6.07 10.55
C ILE A 60 -11.71 7.20 11.03
N GLY A 61 -10.42 6.93 11.17
CA GLY A 61 -9.42 7.93 11.48
C GLY A 61 -8.72 8.44 10.23
N ASN A 62 -8.60 9.73 10.12
CA ASN A 62 -7.88 10.41 9.04
C ASN A 62 -7.15 11.63 9.61
N VAL A 63 -5.96 11.92 9.10
CA VAL A 63 -5.23 13.15 9.42
C VAL A 63 -5.10 13.97 8.16
N VAL A 64 -5.54 15.22 8.23
CA VAL A 64 -5.51 16.17 7.13
C VAL A 64 -4.37 17.15 7.36
N TYR A 65 -3.48 17.25 6.39
CA TYR A 65 -2.43 18.26 6.30
C TYR A 65 -2.81 19.24 5.21
N GLU A 66 -2.96 20.52 5.56
CA GLU A 66 -3.39 21.53 4.59
C GLU A 66 -2.64 22.86 4.83
N PRO A 67 -2.08 23.49 3.77
CA PRO A 67 -1.46 24.82 3.90
C PRO A 67 -2.40 25.82 4.57
N THR A 68 -1.87 26.59 5.54
CA THR A 68 -2.66 27.63 6.24
C THR A 68 -3.07 28.79 5.33
N ASP A 69 -2.24 29.05 4.32
CA ASP A 69 -2.51 30.03 3.27
C ASP A 69 -2.96 29.29 2.01
N SER A 70 -4.22 29.42 1.63
CA SER A 70 -4.77 28.77 0.44
C SER A 70 -4.07 29.13 -0.87
N SER A 71 -3.40 30.29 -0.92
CA SER A 71 -2.59 30.70 -2.08
C SER A 71 -1.29 29.87 -2.24
N LYS A 72 -0.91 29.12 -1.22
CA LYS A 72 0.23 28.20 -1.21
C LYS A 72 -0.12 26.77 -1.59
N ILE A 73 -1.41 26.50 -1.79
CA ILE A 73 -1.83 25.19 -2.29
C ILE A 73 -1.31 25.05 -3.73
N ALA A 74 -0.60 23.94 -3.97
CA ALA A 74 -0.07 23.65 -5.30
C ALA A 74 -1.20 23.44 -6.32
N VAL A 75 -0.97 23.92 -7.54
CA VAL A 75 -1.90 23.79 -8.66
C VAL A 75 -1.21 22.98 -9.76
N GLY A 76 -1.90 21.98 -10.29
CA GLY A 76 -1.40 21.11 -11.33
C GLY A 76 -1.50 21.71 -12.73
N PRO A 77 -0.96 20.99 -13.73
CA PRO A 77 -1.05 21.41 -15.14
C PRO A 77 -2.49 21.56 -15.63
N ASP A 78 -3.42 20.82 -15.07
CA ASP A 78 -4.86 20.87 -15.36
C ASP A 78 -5.59 22.06 -14.69
N GLY A 79 -4.87 22.89 -13.96
CA GLY A 79 -5.41 24.06 -13.25
C GLY A 79 -6.13 23.73 -11.94
N LYS A 80 -6.16 22.47 -11.52
CA LYS A 80 -6.75 22.04 -10.25
C LYS A 80 -5.73 22.02 -9.12
N LYS A 81 -6.22 22.17 -7.91
CA LYS A 81 -5.43 22.03 -6.69
C LYS A 81 -4.92 20.58 -6.58
N LEU A 82 -3.69 20.41 -6.07
CA LEU A 82 -3.05 19.12 -5.94
C LEU A 82 -3.25 18.53 -4.56
N ALA A 83 -3.61 17.26 -4.51
CA ALA A 83 -3.80 16.51 -3.30
C ALA A 83 -3.14 15.12 -3.35
N VAL A 84 -2.79 14.60 -2.17
CA VAL A 84 -2.36 13.21 -1.99
C VAL A 84 -3.26 12.52 -0.97
N PHE A 85 -3.85 11.40 -1.37
CA PHE A 85 -4.51 10.49 -0.45
C PHE A 85 -3.55 9.35 -0.11
N MET A 86 -3.36 9.07 1.18
CA MET A 86 -2.37 8.12 1.67
C MET A 86 -2.97 7.02 2.53
N MET A 87 -2.39 5.80 2.39
CA MET A 87 -2.64 4.65 3.26
C MET A 87 -1.32 4.09 3.79
N HIS A 88 -1.26 3.82 5.09
CA HIS A 88 -0.07 3.29 5.76
C HIS A 88 0.11 1.78 5.56
N GLY A 89 1.24 1.24 6.03
CA GLY A 89 1.57 -0.19 5.97
C GLY A 89 0.85 -1.06 7.00
N GLY A 90 0.98 -2.37 6.87
CA GLY A 90 0.22 -3.36 7.63
C GLY A 90 0.46 -3.39 9.13
N ALA A 91 1.71 -3.23 9.57
CA ALA A 91 2.08 -3.26 10.99
C ALA A 91 2.25 -1.84 11.55
N SER A 92 1.35 -0.90 11.17
CA SER A 92 1.56 0.51 11.44
C SER A 92 0.24 1.27 11.47
N ASP A 93 0.32 2.56 11.70
CA ASP A 93 -0.76 3.53 11.58
C ASP A 93 -0.29 4.73 10.75
N TRP A 94 -1.11 5.79 10.68
CA TRP A 94 -0.81 7.01 9.94
C TRP A 94 0.55 7.63 10.29
N ARG A 95 1.07 7.43 11.51
CA ARG A 95 2.35 7.99 11.95
C ARG A 95 3.53 7.44 11.18
N SER A 96 3.43 6.22 10.65
CA SER A 96 4.52 5.59 9.90
C SER A 96 4.89 6.32 8.61
N ILE A 97 3.94 7.04 8.01
CA ILE A 97 4.12 7.80 6.77
C ILE A 97 3.91 9.31 6.94
N GLU A 98 3.77 9.80 8.18
CA GLU A 98 3.56 11.21 8.47
C GLU A 98 4.68 12.12 7.92
N ARG A 99 5.94 11.64 7.92
CA ARG A 99 7.06 12.41 7.38
C ARG A 99 6.88 12.71 5.91
N LEU A 100 6.39 11.75 5.14
CA LEU A 100 6.09 11.93 3.73
C LEU A 100 4.91 12.90 3.55
N ALA A 101 3.84 12.75 4.33
CA ALA A 101 2.68 13.64 4.32
C ALA A 101 3.08 15.09 4.62
N ARG A 102 3.84 15.29 5.71
CA ARG A 102 4.36 16.61 6.11
C ARG A 102 5.29 17.21 5.05
N THR A 103 6.08 16.39 4.37
CA THR A 103 6.98 16.87 3.32
C THR A 103 6.20 17.31 2.08
N PHE A 104 5.19 16.56 1.65
CA PHE A 104 4.31 16.98 0.55
C PHE A 104 3.59 18.29 0.88
N CYS A 105 3.04 18.42 2.06
CA CYS A 105 2.34 19.64 2.46
C CYS A 105 3.31 20.80 2.68
N GLY A 106 4.32 20.60 3.53
CA GLY A 106 5.22 21.67 3.97
C GLY A 106 6.25 22.13 2.94
N LYS A 107 6.55 21.33 1.91
CA LYS A 107 7.52 21.71 0.87
C LYS A 107 6.90 21.91 -0.50
N ARG A 108 5.73 21.33 -0.76
CA ARG A 108 5.09 21.39 -2.09
C ARG A 108 3.68 21.95 -2.07
N GLY A 109 3.12 22.22 -0.90
CA GLY A 109 1.79 22.81 -0.79
C GLY A 109 0.65 21.87 -1.18
N TYR A 110 0.85 20.56 -1.14
CA TYR A 110 -0.25 19.63 -1.36
C TYR A 110 -1.14 19.57 -0.13
N LYS A 111 -2.44 19.45 -0.34
CA LYS A 111 -3.31 18.92 0.71
C LYS A 111 -3.15 17.42 0.78
N VAL A 112 -2.95 16.89 1.98
CA VAL A 112 -2.75 15.44 2.19
C VAL A 112 -3.77 14.92 3.16
N CYS A 113 -4.43 13.81 2.80
CA CYS A 113 -5.23 13.01 3.72
C CYS A 113 -4.52 11.68 3.95
N ASN A 114 -4.24 11.36 5.20
CA ASN A 114 -3.56 10.14 5.61
C ASN A 114 -4.52 9.32 6.47
N MET A 115 -5.17 8.33 5.84
CA MET A 115 -6.21 7.54 6.47
C MET A 115 -5.61 6.32 7.18
N THR A 116 -6.17 5.98 8.31
CA THR A 116 -5.90 4.75 9.03
C THR A 116 -6.98 3.71 8.76
N TYR A 117 -6.61 2.44 8.68
CA TYR A 117 -7.58 1.36 8.46
C TYR A 117 -8.64 1.33 9.55
N PRO A 118 -9.92 1.08 9.22
CA PRO A 118 -10.93 0.83 10.23
C PRO A 118 -10.47 -0.24 11.22
N GLY A 119 -10.61 0.03 12.50
CA GLY A 119 -10.24 -0.87 13.60
C GLY A 119 -8.78 -0.84 14.01
N ARG A 120 -7.91 -0.14 13.26
CA ARG A 120 -6.49 0.00 13.63
C ARG A 120 -6.17 1.26 14.37
N PHE A 121 -7.15 2.07 14.66
CA PHE A 121 -6.85 3.38 15.11
C PHE A 121 -7.92 3.93 16.05
N TYR A 122 -7.41 4.41 17.14
CA TYR A 122 -8.05 5.42 17.96
C TYR A 122 -6.98 6.40 18.38
N PHE A 123 -7.03 7.66 17.93
CA PHE A 123 -5.96 8.65 18.13
C PHE A 123 -5.62 8.89 19.59
N ASP A 124 -6.59 8.81 20.45
CA ASP A 124 -6.52 9.09 21.88
C ASP A 124 -6.50 7.84 22.76
N ASP A 125 -6.48 6.63 22.17
CA ASP A 125 -6.48 5.36 22.91
C ASP A 125 -5.36 4.42 22.47
N PRO A 126 -4.13 4.61 22.96
CA PRO A 126 -2.98 3.77 22.59
C PRO A 126 -3.13 2.31 23.01
N GLU A 127 -3.96 2.00 24.01
CA GLU A 127 -4.19 0.62 24.46
C GLU A 127 -4.91 -0.22 23.40
N HIS A 128 -5.74 0.43 22.59
CA HIS A 128 -6.50 -0.20 21.53
C HIS A 128 -5.99 0.15 20.14
N ASN A 129 -4.93 0.92 20.03
CA ASN A 129 -4.30 1.20 18.77
C ASN A 129 -3.61 -0.06 18.25
N TRP A 130 -4.30 -0.76 17.36
CA TRP A 130 -3.88 -2.03 16.79
C TRP A 130 -3.06 -1.86 15.54
N PRO A 131 -1.82 -1.51 15.58
CA PRO A 131 -0.96 -1.86 14.48
C PRO A 131 0.31 -2.57 14.88
N ASP A 132 0.88 -2.23 16.01
CA ASP A 132 2.28 -2.62 16.25
C ASP A 132 2.41 -4.07 16.67
N ASP A 133 1.58 -4.49 17.61
CA ASP A 133 1.56 -5.86 18.09
C ASP A 133 0.13 -6.31 18.37
N THR A 134 -0.19 -7.54 18.02
CA THR A 134 -1.50 -8.13 18.30
C THR A 134 -1.64 -8.52 19.78
N PHE A 135 -0.55 -8.47 20.55
CA PHE A 135 -0.52 -8.86 21.95
C PHE A 135 0.18 -7.81 22.81
N HIS A 136 -0.34 -7.62 24.01
CA HIS A 136 0.34 -6.91 25.08
C HIS A 136 1.53 -7.73 25.61
N GLU A 137 2.42 -7.09 26.34
CA GLU A 137 3.58 -7.76 26.94
C GLU A 137 3.18 -8.91 27.89
N ASP A 138 2.05 -8.80 28.57
CA ASP A 138 1.48 -9.83 29.42
C ASP A 138 0.86 -11.02 28.65
N GLY A 139 0.81 -10.92 27.32
CA GLY A 139 0.29 -11.95 26.45
C GLY A 139 -1.21 -11.88 26.20
N THR A 140 -1.89 -10.85 26.70
CA THR A 140 -3.29 -10.60 26.33
C THR A 140 -3.40 -10.05 24.92
N VAL A 141 -4.52 -10.30 24.25
CA VAL A 141 -4.76 -9.85 22.87
C VAL A 141 -5.10 -8.36 22.86
N ARG A 142 -4.43 -7.60 22.01
CA ARG A 142 -4.88 -6.27 21.64
C ARG A 142 -6.00 -6.41 20.62
N THR A 143 -7.17 -5.91 20.97
CA THR A 143 -8.33 -5.97 20.09
C THR A 143 -8.51 -4.68 19.30
N PRO A 144 -8.97 -4.76 18.03
CA PRO A 144 -9.27 -3.55 17.27
C PRO A 144 -10.48 -2.83 17.85
N ILE A 145 -10.49 -1.50 17.74
CA ILE A 145 -11.70 -0.69 17.97
C ILE A 145 -12.22 -0.24 16.60
N TRP A 146 -13.21 -0.92 16.08
CA TRP A 146 -13.87 -0.52 14.84
C TRP A 146 -14.99 0.52 15.07
N LEU A 147 -15.51 0.51 16.28
CA LEU A 147 -16.56 1.42 16.70
C LEU A 147 -16.34 1.76 18.18
N LYS A 148 -16.37 3.04 18.54
CA LYS A 148 -16.15 3.47 19.93
C LYS A 148 -17.21 2.88 20.87
N GLY A 149 -16.73 2.19 21.89
CA GLY A 149 -17.58 1.50 22.86
C GLY A 149 -17.95 0.08 22.47
N GLU A 150 -17.46 -0.44 21.36
CA GLU A 150 -17.52 -1.86 21.01
C GLU A 150 -16.28 -2.58 21.54
N GLU A 151 -16.45 -3.75 22.09
CA GLU A 151 -15.36 -4.57 22.61
C GLU A 151 -15.36 -5.94 21.94
N ILE A 152 -14.18 -6.41 21.56
CA ILE A 152 -13.94 -7.79 21.16
C ILE A 152 -13.51 -8.57 22.39
N THR A 153 -14.38 -9.42 22.88
CA THR A 153 -14.17 -10.20 24.11
C THR A 153 -13.49 -11.55 23.82
N ALA A 154 -12.84 -12.15 24.81
CA ALA A 154 -12.02 -13.36 24.65
C ALA A 154 -12.80 -14.59 24.13
N ASP A 155 -14.12 -14.61 24.26
CA ASP A 155 -14.97 -15.65 23.70
C ASP A 155 -15.15 -15.57 22.19
N GLN A 156 -14.80 -14.44 21.56
CA GLN A 156 -14.94 -14.20 20.12
C GLN A 156 -13.73 -14.66 19.29
N TYR A 157 -12.64 -15.11 19.92
CA TYR A 157 -11.45 -15.57 19.21
C TYR A 157 -10.76 -16.74 19.93
N ASP A 158 -9.90 -17.41 19.18
CA ASP A 158 -8.93 -18.36 19.71
C ASP A 158 -7.52 -17.82 19.46
N VAL A 159 -6.58 -18.14 20.37
CA VAL A 159 -5.16 -17.82 20.16
C VAL A 159 -4.48 -19.07 19.59
N LYS A 160 -3.88 -18.91 18.42
CA LYS A 160 -3.08 -19.96 17.78
C LYS A 160 -1.60 -19.60 17.78
N LEU A 161 -0.75 -20.61 17.83
CA LEU A 161 0.69 -20.50 17.70
C LEU A 161 1.12 -21.04 16.33
N ASP A 162 2.00 -20.31 15.66
CA ASP A 162 2.63 -20.78 14.43
C ASP A 162 4.15 -20.69 14.56
N ASP A 163 4.80 -21.81 14.42
CA ASP A 163 6.24 -21.98 14.41
C ASP A 163 6.82 -22.23 13.00
N SER A 164 5.98 -22.21 11.95
CA SER A 164 6.38 -22.54 10.57
C SER A 164 7.58 -21.73 10.08
N PHE A 165 7.73 -20.52 10.59
CA PHE A 165 8.80 -19.60 10.20
C PHE A 165 9.65 -19.13 11.37
N ARG A 166 9.73 -19.95 12.40
CA ARG A 166 10.44 -19.63 13.64
C ARG A 166 11.87 -19.19 13.45
N GLU A 167 12.58 -19.76 12.48
CA GLU A 167 13.97 -19.41 12.17
C GLU A 167 14.13 -18.01 11.58
N ILE A 168 13.06 -17.48 11.00
CA ILE A 168 13.08 -16.18 10.31
C ILE A 168 12.46 -15.08 11.17
N TYR A 169 11.33 -15.35 11.78
CA TYR A 169 10.51 -14.36 12.49
C TYR A 169 10.23 -14.71 13.95
N GLY A 170 10.76 -15.83 14.46
CA GLY A 170 10.37 -16.35 15.76
C GLY A 170 8.98 -16.99 15.75
N SER A 171 8.59 -17.55 16.87
CA SER A 171 7.23 -18.06 17.08
C SER A 171 6.23 -16.90 17.05
N ARG A 172 5.12 -17.08 16.35
CA ARG A 172 4.05 -16.09 16.25
C ARG A 172 2.76 -16.61 16.86
N ARG A 173 2.05 -15.72 17.51
CA ARG A 173 0.71 -15.96 18.04
C ARG A 173 -0.30 -15.15 17.23
N TYR A 174 -1.48 -15.69 17.02
CA TYR A 174 -2.57 -15.03 16.33
C TYR A 174 -3.85 -15.10 17.12
N ALA A 175 -4.65 -14.06 17.01
CA ALA A 175 -6.05 -14.10 17.36
C ALA A 175 -6.83 -14.52 16.10
N VAL A 176 -7.50 -15.65 16.17
CA VAL A 176 -8.34 -16.20 15.08
C VAL A 176 -9.79 -16.00 15.48
N SER A 177 -10.54 -15.25 14.69
CA SER A 177 -11.95 -14.99 14.97
C SER A 177 -12.77 -16.27 14.90
N LYS A 178 -13.71 -16.44 15.83
CA LYS A 178 -14.62 -17.57 15.85
C LYS A 178 -15.80 -17.32 14.92
N PRO A 179 -16.17 -18.28 14.06
CA PRO A 179 -17.36 -18.20 13.23
C PRO A 179 -18.61 -17.84 14.05
N GLY A 180 -19.42 -16.91 13.52
CA GLY A 180 -20.62 -16.43 14.17
C GLY A 180 -20.40 -15.36 15.25
N SER A 181 -19.15 -15.01 15.59
CA SER A 181 -18.86 -13.90 16.49
C SER A 181 -18.88 -12.55 15.76
N LEU A 182 -19.05 -11.45 16.52
CA LEU A 182 -18.94 -10.10 15.95
C LEU A 182 -17.56 -9.86 15.33
N PHE A 183 -16.51 -10.34 15.96
CA PHE A 183 -15.14 -10.26 15.42
C PHE A 183 -15.06 -10.89 14.03
N HIS A 184 -15.66 -12.07 13.85
CA HIS A 184 -15.71 -12.77 12.57
C HIS A 184 -16.42 -11.95 11.49
N PHE A 185 -17.59 -11.41 11.81
CA PHE A 185 -18.35 -10.56 10.89
C PHE A 185 -17.61 -9.27 10.53
N ARG A 186 -16.96 -8.62 11.51
CA ARG A 186 -16.10 -7.46 11.27
C ARG A 186 -14.99 -7.77 10.26
N MET A 187 -14.33 -8.91 10.42
CA MET A 187 -13.28 -9.36 9.50
C MET A 187 -13.83 -9.61 8.09
N GLY A 188 -14.98 -10.24 7.96
CA GLY A 188 -15.63 -10.45 6.67
C GLY A 188 -16.11 -9.16 6.01
N ALA A 189 -16.63 -8.22 6.78
CA ALA A 189 -17.13 -6.93 6.29
C ALA A 189 -16.01 -5.91 5.98
N TRP A 190 -14.81 -6.12 6.50
CA TRP A 190 -13.72 -5.15 6.52
C TRP A 190 -13.24 -4.68 5.14
N PRO A 191 -13.07 -5.56 4.11
CA PRO A 191 -12.62 -5.11 2.79
C PRO A 191 -13.51 -4.00 2.20
N LYS A 192 -14.82 -4.16 2.28
CA LYS A 192 -15.75 -3.14 1.81
C LYS A 192 -15.70 -1.89 2.68
N ALA A 193 -15.63 -2.04 4.00
CA ALA A 193 -15.53 -0.90 4.91
C ALA A 193 -14.30 -0.04 4.63
N ILE A 194 -13.15 -0.65 4.29
CA ILE A 194 -11.94 0.08 3.89
C ILE A 194 -12.18 0.85 2.59
N VAL A 195 -12.75 0.20 1.59
CA VAL A 195 -13.02 0.85 0.30
C VAL A 195 -13.99 1.99 0.46
N ASP A 196 -15.11 1.78 1.15
CA ASP A 196 -16.12 2.80 1.40
C ASP A 196 -15.51 3.99 2.18
N ALA A 197 -14.66 3.73 3.18
CA ALA A 197 -13.97 4.77 3.93
C ALA A 197 -13.03 5.60 3.04
N MET A 198 -12.24 4.97 2.17
CA MET A 198 -11.37 5.69 1.24
C MET A 198 -12.16 6.56 0.28
N LEU A 199 -13.27 6.05 -0.26
CA LEU A 199 -14.15 6.82 -1.14
C LEU A 199 -14.75 8.02 -0.41
N ASP A 200 -15.19 7.83 0.84
CA ASP A 200 -15.78 8.89 1.65
C ASP A 200 -14.74 9.98 1.99
N VAL A 201 -13.52 9.61 2.39
CA VAL A 201 -12.44 10.58 2.63
C VAL A 201 -12.15 11.39 1.35
N CYS A 202 -12.04 10.73 0.20
CA CYS A 202 -11.80 11.43 -1.06
C CYS A 202 -12.94 12.39 -1.39
N ALA A 203 -14.20 11.97 -1.22
CA ALA A 203 -15.36 12.81 -1.49
C ALA A 203 -15.47 14.02 -0.54
N ARG A 204 -15.14 13.84 0.75
CA ARG A 204 -15.18 14.92 1.75
C ARG A 204 -14.13 15.99 1.52
N HIS A 205 -12.91 15.58 1.21
CA HIS A 205 -11.76 16.48 1.23
C HIS A 205 -11.34 16.97 -0.14
N PHE A 206 -11.75 16.30 -1.21
CA PHE A 206 -11.26 16.54 -2.56
C PHE A 206 -12.37 16.54 -3.62
N PRO A 207 -13.29 17.51 -3.59
CA PRO A 207 -14.31 17.65 -4.64
C PRO A 207 -13.70 17.62 -6.04
N PRO A 208 -14.23 16.83 -7.00
CA PRO A 208 -13.62 16.60 -8.31
C PRO A 208 -13.46 17.86 -9.16
N GLU A 209 -14.31 18.86 -8.96
CA GLU A 209 -14.24 20.13 -9.67
C GLU A 209 -13.04 20.99 -9.28
N GLU A 210 -12.51 20.81 -8.06
CA GLU A 210 -11.42 21.62 -7.52
C GLU A 210 -10.07 20.91 -7.45
N TRP A 211 -10.08 19.59 -7.29
CA TRP A 211 -8.89 18.83 -6.91
C TRP A 211 -8.50 17.76 -7.92
N SER A 212 -7.21 17.59 -8.11
CA SER A 212 -6.58 16.40 -8.71
C SER A 212 -5.84 15.63 -7.64
N ILE A 213 -6.20 14.35 -7.46
CA ILE A 213 -5.69 13.47 -6.42
C ILE A 213 -4.64 12.53 -6.99
N TYR A 214 -3.55 12.38 -6.25
CA TYR A 214 -2.59 11.29 -6.42
C TYR A 214 -2.69 10.37 -5.21
N VAL A 215 -2.69 9.06 -5.43
CA VAL A 215 -2.83 8.11 -4.34
C VAL A 215 -1.49 7.49 -3.99
N HIS A 216 -1.25 7.29 -2.71
CA HIS A 216 -0.04 6.68 -2.18
C HIS A 216 -0.38 5.61 -1.17
N GLY A 217 0.19 4.43 -1.31
CA GLY A 217 0.09 3.36 -0.32
C GLY A 217 1.47 2.85 0.06
N HIS A 218 1.72 2.74 1.35
CA HIS A 218 2.94 2.12 1.86
C HIS A 218 2.68 0.64 2.14
N SER A 219 3.58 -0.24 1.70
CA SER A 219 3.50 -1.67 2.00
C SER A 219 2.09 -2.22 1.69
N THR A 220 1.44 -2.84 2.66
CA THR A 220 0.06 -3.35 2.55
C THR A 220 -1.00 -2.27 2.31
N GLY A 221 -0.69 -0.99 2.47
CA GLY A 221 -1.53 0.11 2.03
C GLY A 221 -1.63 0.23 0.51
N GLY A 222 -0.65 -0.33 -0.22
CA GLY A 222 -0.63 -0.33 -1.68
C GLY A 222 -1.87 -0.93 -2.33
N PRO A 223 -2.24 -2.17 -2.01
CA PRO A 223 -3.44 -2.83 -2.56
C PRO A 223 -4.71 -2.01 -2.39
N PHE A 224 -4.86 -1.33 -1.26
CA PHE A 224 -6.05 -0.50 -1.02
C PHE A 224 -6.12 0.70 -1.94
N VAL A 225 -5.04 1.47 -2.04
CA VAL A 225 -5.06 2.65 -2.90
C VAL A 225 -5.23 2.31 -4.39
N HIS A 226 -4.84 1.10 -4.80
CA HIS A 226 -5.14 0.62 -6.15
C HIS A 226 -6.65 0.56 -6.42
N THR A 227 -7.46 0.24 -5.40
CA THR A 227 -8.92 0.20 -5.57
C THR A 227 -9.52 1.58 -5.82
N THR A 228 -8.90 2.66 -5.34
CA THR A 228 -9.38 4.03 -5.53
C THR A 228 -9.09 4.58 -6.92
N MET A 229 -8.05 4.07 -7.61
CA MET A 229 -7.57 4.64 -8.87
C MET A 229 -8.66 4.76 -9.94
N GLN A 230 -9.57 3.79 -10.00
CA GLN A 230 -10.65 3.77 -10.99
C GLN A 230 -12.01 4.12 -10.40
N ARG A 231 -12.17 4.09 -9.06
CA ARG A 231 -13.43 4.38 -8.37
C ARG A 231 -13.60 5.85 -7.98
N VAL A 232 -12.50 6.59 -7.87
CA VAL A 232 -12.52 8.02 -7.57
C VAL A 232 -12.23 8.79 -8.85
N GLU A 233 -13.18 9.64 -9.24
CA GLU A 233 -13.17 10.34 -10.54
C GLU A 233 -11.88 11.15 -10.77
N ASN A 234 -11.47 11.92 -9.79
CA ASN A 234 -10.37 12.86 -9.87
C ASN A 234 -9.00 12.29 -9.43
N VAL A 235 -8.88 10.98 -9.23
CA VAL A 235 -7.57 10.34 -9.07
C VAL A 235 -6.86 10.34 -10.44
N ARG A 236 -5.68 10.95 -10.48
CA ARG A 236 -4.88 11.14 -11.70
C ARG A 236 -3.71 10.16 -11.82
N GLY A 237 -3.23 9.62 -10.69
CA GLY A 237 -2.09 8.73 -10.72
C GLY A 237 -1.82 8.05 -9.39
N LEU A 238 -0.99 7.01 -9.45
CA LEU A 238 -0.42 6.38 -8.27
C LEU A 238 1.01 6.85 -8.07
N ILE A 239 1.27 7.32 -6.87
CA ILE A 239 2.61 7.64 -6.38
C ILE A 239 3.02 6.53 -5.42
N GLY A 240 3.50 5.41 -5.96
CA GLY A 240 3.89 4.26 -5.14
C GLY A 240 5.30 4.38 -4.62
N ILE A 241 5.51 4.01 -3.37
CA ILE A 241 6.83 3.70 -2.83
C ILE A 241 6.69 2.56 -1.82
N GLU A 242 7.47 1.51 -2.00
CA GLU A 242 7.44 0.33 -1.14
C GLU A 242 6.06 -0.34 -1.03
N ASN A 243 5.26 -0.26 -2.08
CA ASN A 243 3.92 -0.86 -2.11
C ASN A 243 3.99 -2.38 -2.19
N SER A 244 3.03 -3.04 -1.55
CA SER A 244 2.76 -4.46 -1.77
C SER A 244 2.04 -4.69 -3.10
N PRO A 245 2.05 -5.93 -3.63
CA PRO A 245 1.28 -6.30 -4.80
C PRO A 245 -0.21 -6.00 -4.65
N PHE A 246 -0.86 -5.71 -5.79
CA PHE A 246 -2.31 -5.49 -5.85
C PHE A 246 -3.07 -6.69 -5.25
N GLY A 247 -3.97 -6.42 -4.33
CA GLY A 247 -4.79 -7.44 -3.66
C GLY A 247 -4.12 -8.17 -2.50
N GLN A 248 -2.82 -8.06 -2.29
CA GLN A 248 -2.11 -8.80 -1.25
C GLN A 248 -2.67 -8.54 0.15
N PHE A 249 -3.06 -7.31 0.45
CA PHE A 249 -3.61 -6.98 1.75
C PHE A 249 -4.89 -7.74 2.05
N PHE A 250 -5.81 -7.82 1.10
CA PHE A 250 -7.05 -8.58 1.28
C PHE A 250 -6.79 -10.06 1.53
N ASN A 251 -5.78 -10.60 0.84
CA ASN A 251 -5.35 -11.97 1.06
C ASN A 251 -4.92 -12.22 2.51
N GLU A 252 -4.28 -11.25 3.16
CA GLU A 252 -3.79 -11.39 4.53
C GLU A 252 -4.85 -11.09 5.57
N MET A 253 -5.57 -10.00 5.39
CA MET A 253 -6.44 -9.43 6.42
C MET A 253 -7.82 -10.08 6.47
N THR A 254 -8.27 -10.67 5.38
CA THR A 254 -9.56 -11.36 5.34
C THR A 254 -9.48 -12.82 5.75
N LYS A 255 -8.28 -13.41 5.75
CA LYS A 255 -8.11 -14.73 6.35
C LYS A 255 -8.08 -14.62 7.85
N HIS A 256 -8.88 -15.49 8.45
CA HIS A 256 -8.99 -15.59 9.90
C HIS A 256 -7.75 -16.22 10.53
N ASP A 257 -6.90 -16.85 9.72
CA ASP A 257 -5.62 -17.45 10.09
C ASP A 257 -4.47 -16.49 9.73
N TRP A 258 -4.30 -15.46 10.45
CA TRP A 258 -3.23 -14.49 10.28
C TRP A 258 -1.94 -14.94 11.01
N PRO A 259 -0.74 -14.71 10.42
CA PRO A 259 -0.42 -14.34 9.05
C PRO A 259 -0.58 -15.54 8.09
N THR A 260 -0.86 -15.25 6.84
CA THR A 260 -0.96 -16.32 5.85
C THR A 260 0.43 -16.81 5.41
N PRO A 261 0.58 -18.09 5.02
CA PRO A 261 1.85 -18.61 4.48
C PRO A 261 2.37 -17.83 3.26
N PHE A 262 1.51 -17.09 2.61
CA PHE A 262 1.76 -16.33 1.42
C PHE A 262 2.87 -15.28 1.55
N ASN A 263 2.83 -14.43 2.56
CA ASN A 263 3.89 -13.44 2.80
C ASN A 263 5.23 -14.09 3.07
N TYR A 264 5.22 -15.22 3.73
CA TYR A 264 6.43 -15.95 4.01
C TYR A 264 7.07 -16.55 2.77
N VAL A 265 6.27 -17.02 1.83
CA VAL A 265 6.77 -17.50 0.54
C VAL A 265 7.47 -16.37 -0.21
N LEU A 266 6.86 -15.19 -0.28
CA LEU A 266 7.47 -14.00 -0.88
C LEU A 266 8.81 -13.64 -0.26
N ILE A 267 8.87 -13.56 1.05
CA ILE A 267 10.09 -13.20 1.76
C ILE A 267 11.18 -14.27 1.59
N ARG A 268 10.81 -15.54 1.55
CA ARG A 268 11.75 -16.61 1.26
C ARG A 268 12.33 -16.52 -0.14
N ASP A 269 11.49 -16.32 -1.13
CA ASP A 269 11.93 -16.18 -2.53
C ASP A 269 12.85 -14.99 -2.70
N TRP A 270 12.59 -13.88 -2.01
CA TRP A 270 13.47 -12.73 -1.95
C TRP A 270 14.86 -13.06 -1.39
N ARG A 271 14.91 -13.78 -0.30
CA ARG A 271 16.16 -14.18 0.32
C ARG A 271 16.95 -15.13 -0.56
N GLU A 272 16.28 -16.08 -1.18
CA GLU A 272 16.89 -16.98 -2.15
C GLU A 272 17.44 -16.20 -3.35
N LEU A 273 16.66 -15.25 -3.87
CA LEU A 273 17.10 -14.41 -4.96
C LEU A 273 18.31 -13.55 -4.58
N ALA A 274 18.28 -12.90 -3.42
CA ALA A 274 19.36 -12.08 -2.93
C ALA A 274 20.65 -12.89 -2.72
N ARG A 275 20.54 -14.08 -2.13
CA ARG A 275 21.68 -15.00 -1.96
C ARG A 275 22.25 -15.47 -3.29
N TYR A 276 21.37 -15.84 -4.19
CA TYR A 276 21.76 -16.27 -5.52
C TYR A 276 22.54 -15.19 -6.27
N LYS A 277 22.19 -13.92 -6.06
CA LYS A 277 22.84 -12.77 -6.69
C LYS A 277 24.03 -12.21 -5.92
N GLY A 278 24.32 -12.74 -4.75
CA GLY A 278 25.29 -12.13 -3.84
C GLY A 278 24.87 -10.73 -3.36
N ALA A 279 23.59 -10.45 -3.40
CA ALA A 279 23.03 -9.14 -3.05
C ALA A 279 22.76 -8.98 -1.53
N GLU A 280 22.87 -10.07 -0.77
CA GLU A 280 22.73 -10.03 0.68
C GLU A 280 23.92 -9.26 1.29
N LEU A 281 23.62 -8.23 2.05
CA LEU A 281 24.64 -7.42 2.71
C LEU A 281 25.20 -8.14 3.93
N ALA A 282 26.51 -7.98 4.15
CA ALA A 282 27.12 -8.32 5.43
C ALA A 282 26.50 -7.43 6.53
N LEU A 283 26.06 -8.06 7.62
CA LEU A 283 25.38 -7.40 8.71
C LEU A 283 26.25 -7.35 9.95
N ALA A 284 26.06 -6.32 10.76
CA ALA A 284 26.51 -6.33 12.13
C ALA A 284 25.74 -7.41 12.92
N GLU A 285 26.33 -7.89 13.99
CA GLU A 285 25.70 -8.91 14.85
C GLU A 285 24.36 -8.38 15.39
N GLY A 286 23.29 -9.12 15.18
CA GLY A 286 21.93 -8.77 15.60
C GLY A 286 21.12 -7.96 14.60
N GLU A 287 21.67 -7.51 13.48
CA GLU A 287 20.89 -6.86 12.42
C GLU A 287 20.12 -7.85 11.56
N LYS A 288 18.99 -7.40 11.02
CA LYS A 288 18.24 -8.20 10.05
C LYS A 288 18.90 -8.13 8.68
N PRO A 289 18.93 -9.24 7.91
CA PRO A 289 19.47 -9.23 6.56
C PRO A 289 18.84 -8.17 5.68
N LEU A 290 19.66 -7.35 5.04
CA LEU A 290 19.25 -6.38 4.04
C LEU A 290 19.68 -6.87 2.67
N PHE A 291 18.88 -6.58 1.65
CA PHE A 291 19.15 -6.98 0.28
C PHE A 291 19.47 -5.76 -0.57
N ARG A 292 20.50 -5.89 -1.40
CA ARG A 292 20.86 -4.89 -2.40
C ARG A 292 20.09 -5.15 -3.69
N LEU A 293 19.04 -4.40 -3.89
CA LEU A 293 18.15 -4.58 -5.03
C LEU A 293 18.79 -4.18 -6.37
N ALA A 294 19.70 -3.21 -6.36
CA ALA A 294 20.37 -2.78 -7.58
C ALA A 294 20.99 -3.93 -8.37
N GLN A 295 21.60 -4.89 -7.66
CA GLN A 295 22.23 -6.07 -8.28
C GLN A 295 21.21 -7.11 -8.77
N VAL A 296 20.00 -7.04 -8.25
CA VAL A 296 18.94 -8.00 -8.56
C VAL A 296 18.07 -7.50 -9.70
N MET A 297 17.84 -6.18 -9.74
CA MET A 297 16.92 -5.58 -10.70
C MET A 297 17.37 -5.74 -12.16
N GLU A 298 18.65 -5.59 -12.46
CA GLU A 298 19.17 -5.75 -13.82
C GLU A 298 18.81 -7.12 -14.40
N GLU A 299 18.97 -8.17 -13.60
CA GLU A 299 18.69 -9.53 -14.05
C GLU A 299 17.20 -9.88 -14.02
N LEU A 300 16.41 -9.23 -13.18
CA LEU A 300 14.96 -9.39 -13.23
C LEU A 300 14.40 -8.91 -14.55
N PHE A 301 14.91 -7.80 -15.05
CA PHE A 301 14.54 -7.30 -16.36
C PHE A 301 14.93 -8.26 -17.50
N GLU A 302 16.07 -8.92 -17.38
CA GLU A 302 16.50 -9.92 -18.36
C GLU A 302 15.66 -11.21 -18.29
N GLN A 303 15.23 -11.60 -17.11
CA GLN A 303 14.54 -12.87 -16.88
C GLN A 303 13.02 -12.74 -16.75
N TRP A 304 12.52 -11.56 -16.74
CA TRP A 304 11.12 -11.27 -16.52
C TRP A 304 10.21 -12.01 -17.49
N SER A 305 10.53 -12.04 -18.76
CA SER A 305 9.74 -12.75 -19.78
C SER A 305 9.81 -14.28 -19.61
N GLU A 306 10.82 -14.80 -18.96
CA GLU A 306 11.02 -16.24 -18.85
C GLU A 306 10.33 -16.88 -17.68
N SER A 307 9.94 -16.11 -16.64
CA SER A 307 9.22 -16.53 -15.43
C SER A 307 9.70 -17.77 -14.70
N LYS A 308 10.90 -18.19 -15.00
CA LYS A 308 11.47 -19.41 -14.44
C LYS A 308 11.86 -19.29 -12.98
N ARG A 309 11.93 -18.05 -12.48
CA ARG A 309 12.47 -17.75 -11.15
C ARG A 309 11.42 -17.63 -10.09
N PHE A 310 10.26 -17.13 -10.45
CA PHE A 310 9.08 -17.04 -9.61
C PHE A 310 7.89 -17.72 -10.29
N PRO A 311 7.98 -19.04 -10.55
CA PRO A 311 6.94 -19.76 -11.26
C PRO A 311 5.58 -19.66 -10.56
N GLN A 312 5.58 -19.53 -9.22
CA GLN A 312 4.38 -19.35 -8.43
C GLN A 312 3.67 -18.01 -8.68
N PHE A 313 4.39 -16.99 -9.15
CA PHE A 313 3.78 -15.69 -9.41
C PHE A 313 3.26 -15.56 -10.85
N LYS A 314 3.83 -16.32 -11.75
CA LYS A 314 3.53 -16.24 -13.16
C LYS A 314 2.61 -17.33 -13.67
N ALA A 315 2.97 -18.56 -13.29
CA ALA A 315 2.16 -19.69 -13.67
C ALA A 315 0.88 -19.56 -12.90
N GLU A 316 -0.22 -19.32 -13.37
CA GLU A 316 -1.52 -19.43 -12.71
C GLU A 316 -2.04 -18.19 -11.99
N ASN A 317 -1.44 -17.02 -12.17
CA ASN A 317 -1.92 -15.83 -11.45
C ASN A 317 -2.14 -16.10 -9.94
N TRP A 318 -1.16 -16.69 -9.29
CA TRP A 318 -1.30 -17.24 -7.95
C TRP A 318 -1.77 -16.18 -6.92
N TYR A 319 -1.21 -14.97 -6.97
CA TYR A 319 -1.68 -13.85 -6.15
C TYR A 319 -3.14 -13.53 -6.39
N HIS A 320 -3.51 -13.48 -7.64
CA HIS A 320 -4.86 -13.20 -8.07
C HIS A 320 -5.84 -14.25 -7.53
N ASN A 321 -5.58 -15.52 -7.80
CA ASN A 321 -6.47 -16.60 -7.37
C ASN A 321 -6.62 -16.67 -5.85
N ARG A 322 -5.54 -16.42 -5.12
CA ARG A 322 -5.59 -16.43 -3.67
C ARG A 322 -6.33 -15.21 -3.12
N THR A 323 -6.10 -14.02 -3.68
CA THR A 323 -6.85 -12.82 -3.33
C THR A 323 -8.34 -13.00 -3.59
N LEU A 324 -8.71 -13.55 -4.73
CA LEU A 324 -10.13 -13.82 -5.06
C LEU A 324 -10.75 -14.82 -4.09
N SER A 325 -10.03 -15.87 -3.70
CA SER A 325 -10.51 -16.82 -2.71
C SER A 325 -10.78 -16.15 -1.36
N CYS A 326 -9.87 -15.29 -0.89
CA CYS A 326 -10.06 -14.59 0.38
C CYS A 326 -11.20 -13.57 0.33
N LEU A 327 -11.34 -12.86 -0.78
CA LEU A 327 -12.43 -11.91 -0.97
C LEU A 327 -13.79 -12.62 -1.04
N THR A 328 -13.86 -13.78 -1.70
CA THR A 328 -15.08 -14.60 -1.74
C THR A 328 -15.48 -15.05 -0.33
N GLU A 329 -14.52 -15.57 0.45
CA GLU A 329 -14.76 -16.01 1.83
C GLU A 329 -15.24 -14.84 2.71
N ALA A 330 -14.59 -13.68 2.60
CA ALA A 330 -14.98 -12.49 3.34
C ALA A 330 -16.39 -12.00 2.98
N ALA A 331 -16.73 -11.98 1.69
CA ALA A 331 -18.07 -11.60 1.23
C ALA A 331 -19.15 -12.56 1.73
N GLN A 332 -18.87 -13.87 1.76
CA GLN A 332 -19.80 -14.86 2.29
C GLN A 332 -20.07 -14.63 3.79
N VAL A 333 -19.02 -14.36 4.58
CA VAL A 333 -19.17 -14.04 6.01
C VAL A 333 -19.99 -12.76 6.21
N ALA A 334 -19.72 -11.73 5.42
CA ALA A 334 -20.48 -10.48 5.51
C ALA A 334 -21.94 -10.64 5.08
N ALA A 335 -22.22 -11.45 4.08
CA ALA A 335 -23.56 -11.78 3.62
C ALA A 335 -24.36 -12.59 4.67
N GLU A 336 -23.70 -13.56 5.31
CA GLU A 336 -24.29 -14.35 6.40
C GLU A 336 -24.75 -13.45 7.55
N PHE A 337 -23.91 -12.52 7.96
CA PHE A 337 -24.24 -11.55 9.02
C PHE A 337 -25.47 -10.69 8.66
N GLN A 338 -25.58 -10.28 7.41
CA GLN A 338 -26.70 -9.46 6.93
C GLN A 338 -27.96 -10.27 6.63
N GLY A 339 -27.88 -11.60 6.69
CA GLY A 339 -29.01 -12.48 6.38
C GLY A 339 -29.40 -12.46 4.89
N PHE A 340 -28.41 -12.23 4.00
CA PHE A 340 -28.63 -12.16 2.56
C PHE A 340 -29.08 -13.50 1.98
N ASN A 341 -29.96 -13.43 1.00
CA ASN A 341 -30.30 -14.57 0.17
C ASN A 341 -29.15 -14.87 -0.84
N LYS A 342 -29.33 -15.93 -1.65
CA LYS A 342 -28.28 -16.33 -2.60
C LYS A 342 -27.93 -15.24 -3.63
N GLU A 343 -28.92 -14.56 -4.17
CA GLU A 343 -28.71 -13.52 -5.20
C GLU A 343 -27.96 -12.31 -4.62
N GLU A 344 -28.34 -11.87 -3.42
CA GLU A 344 -27.64 -10.80 -2.70
C GLU A 344 -26.22 -11.20 -2.30
N THR A 345 -26.03 -12.46 -1.91
CA THR A 345 -24.69 -13.00 -1.59
C THR A 345 -23.80 -13.04 -2.83
N ASP A 346 -24.31 -13.53 -3.96
CA ASP A 346 -23.58 -13.60 -5.23
C ASP A 346 -23.19 -12.15 -5.68
N ALA A 347 -24.10 -11.18 -5.55
CA ALA A 347 -23.80 -9.78 -5.87
C ALA A 347 -22.72 -9.17 -4.97
N LEU A 348 -22.72 -9.49 -3.67
CA LEU A 348 -21.68 -9.03 -2.75
C LEU A 348 -20.32 -9.69 -3.04
N ILE A 349 -20.31 -10.97 -3.43
CA ILE A 349 -19.11 -11.67 -3.86
C ILE A 349 -18.53 -10.98 -5.10
N ASP A 350 -19.35 -10.67 -6.10
CA ASP A 350 -18.92 -9.98 -7.31
C ASP A 350 -18.34 -8.59 -7.00
N GLU A 351 -18.96 -7.85 -6.08
CA GLU A 351 -18.43 -6.57 -5.62
C GLU A 351 -17.04 -6.74 -4.98
N TYR A 352 -16.87 -7.71 -4.09
CA TYR A 352 -15.60 -7.94 -3.40
C TYR A 352 -14.50 -8.40 -4.36
N LEU A 353 -14.83 -9.28 -5.30
CA LEU A 353 -13.87 -9.74 -6.31
C LEU A 353 -13.29 -8.58 -7.10
N ASN A 354 -14.09 -7.54 -7.35
CA ASN A 354 -13.66 -6.32 -8.02
C ASN A 354 -12.69 -5.46 -7.20
N TYR A 355 -12.48 -5.73 -5.91
CA TYR A 355 -11.44 -5.07 -5.12
C TYR A 355 -10.05 -5.66 -5.36
N GLY A 356 -9.96 -6.87 -5.84
CA GLY A 356 -8.71 -7.59 -6.07
C GLY A 356 -8.11 -7.42 -7.46
N VAL A 357 -8.75 -6.68 -8.36
CA VAL A 357 -8.35 -6.55 -9.76
C VAL A 357 -8.59 -5.13 -10.29
N PRO A 358 -7.88 -4.71 -11.36
CA PRO A 358 -8.28 -3.54 -12.14
C PRO A 358 -9.69 -3.75 -12.72
N LEU A 359 -10.49 -2.69 -12.71
CA LEU A 359 -11.82 -2.72 -13.32
C LEU A 359 -11.70 -2.59 -14.85
N GLU A 360 -12.54 -3.33 -15.55
CA GLU A 360 -12.65 -3.33 -17.01
C GLU A 360 -14.12 -3.18 -17.42
N GLY A 361 -14.37 -2.66 -18.61
CA GLY A 361 -15.70 -2.57 -19.17
C GLY A 361 -16.05 -1.17 -19.70
N GLU A 362 -17.24 -1.09 -20.32
CA GLU A 362 -17.75 0.17 -20.86
C GLU A 362 -18.05 1.15 -19.73
N GLY A 363 -17.59 2.39 -19.88
CA GLY A 363 -17.79 3.45 -18.88
C GLY A 363 -16.85 3.38 -17.67
N VAL A 364 -16.01 2.35 -17.57
CA VAL A 364 -14.99 2.27 -16.53
C VAL A 364 -13.87 3.25 -16.85
N LYS A 365 -13.48 4.04 -15.84
CA LYS A 365 -12.34 4.94 -15.94
C LYS A 365 -11.07 4.12 -16.21
N PRO A 366 -10.23 4.51 -17.19
CA PRO A 366 -8.94 3.86 -17.41
C PRO A 366 -8.07 3.87 -16.14
N VAL A 367 -7.23 2.85 -15.99
CA VAL A 367 -6.20 2.85 -14.94
C VAL A 367 -5.27 4.03 -15.19
N PRO A 368 -5.10 4.95 -14.23
CA PRO A 368 -4.19 6.08 -14.39
C PRO A 368 -2.73 5.61 -14.37
N ASN A 369 -1.84 6.47 -14.88
CA ASN A 369 -0.41 6.18 -14.91
C ASN A 369 0.16 5.97 -13.51
N LEU A 370 1.19 5.12 -13.42
CA LEU A 370 1.83 4.73 -12.17
C LEU A 370 3.31 5.14 -12.16
N LEU A 371 3.74 5.72 -11.06
CA LEU A 371 5.14 5.95 -10.77
C LEU A 371 5.47 5.29 -9.44
N HIS A 372 6.40 4.34 -9.46
CA HIS A 372 6.71 3.50 -8.33
C HIS A 372 8.17 3.63 -7.93
N GLY A 373 8.43 3.77 -6.65
CA GLY A 373 9.77 3.86 -6.10
C GLY A 373 10.06 2.73 -5.14
N ILE A 374 11.34 2.40 -5.03
CA ILE A 374 11.83 1.40 -4.11
C ILE A 374 13.16 1.80 -3.51
N CYS A 375 13.34 1.51 -2.24
CA CYS A 375 14.56 1.78 -1.51
C CYS A 375 15.61 0.69 -1.73
N GLU A 376 16.89 1.07 -1.74
CA GLU A 376 18.03 0.18 -1.96
C GLU A 376 18.03 -1.03 -1.02
N TYR A 377 17.70 -0.79 0.25
CA TYR A 377 17.75 -1.80 1.30
C TYR A 377 16.36 -2.32 1.68
N SER A 378 15.38 -2.12 0.81
CA SER A 378 14.09 -2.77 0.98
C SER A 378 14.27 -4.29 0.88
N ARG A 379 13.66 -4.98 1.83
CA ARG A 379 13.66 -6.44 1.87
C ARG A 379 12.28 -7.02 1.59
N ASP A 380 11.29 -6.14 1.55
CA ASP A 380 9.90 -6.54 1.44
C ASP A 380 9.34 -6.12 0.07
N HIS A 381 8.54 -6.96 -0.53
CA HIS A 381 7.63 -6.68 -1.64
C HIS A 381 8.19 -6.22 -2.99
N THR A 382 9.44 -5.77 -3.09
CA THR A 382 9.95 -5.03 -4.25
C THR A 382 9.85 -5.78 -5.55
N VAL A 383 10.57 -6.89 -5.63
CA VAL A 383 10.66 -7.67 -6.85
C VAL A 383 9.33 -8.31 -7.22
N PRO A 384 8.67 -9.01 -6.29
CA PRO A 384 7.34 -9.54 -6.54
C PRO A 384 6.31 -8.46 -6.89
N THR A 385 6.39 -7.29 -6.24
CA THR A 385 5.51 -6.17 -6.56
C THR A 385 5.73 -5.69 -7.99
N TYR A 386 6.97 -5.51 -8.39
CA TYR A 386 7.28 -5.10 -9.74
C TYR A 386 6.77 -6.12 -10.77
N GLU A 387 7.07 -7.39 -10.61
CA GLU A 387 6.62 -8.44 -11.52
C GLU A 387 5.08 -8.51 -11.57
N PHE A 388 4.44 -8.48 -10.40
CA PHE A 388 2.98 -8.52 -10.32
C PHE A 388 2.34 -7.31 -11.01
N LEU A 389 2.82 -6.10 -10.72
CA LEU A 389 2.28 -4.88 -11.33
C LEU A 389 2.47 -4.86 -12.84
N THR A 390 3.66 -5.24 -13.32
CA THR A 390 3.93 -5.29 -14.76
C THR A 390 3.04 -6.31 -15.46
N GLU A 391 2.94 -7.51 -14.93
CA GLU A 391 2.07 -8.53 -15.52
C GLU A 391 0.62 -8.08 -15.53
N ARG A 392 0.15 -7.50 -14.44
CA ARG A 392 -1.27 -7.16 -14.27
C ARG A 392 -1.69 -5.98 -15.12
N TYR A 393 -0.93 -4.90 -15.04
CA TYR A 393 -1.30 -3.67 -15.75
C TYR A 393 -0.93 -3.67 -17.22
N SER A 394 -0.02 -4.53 -17.67
CA SER A 394 0.25 -4.70 -19.10
C SER A 394 -0.92 -5.33 -19.87
N GLN A 395 -1.81 -6.03 -19.17
CA GLN A 395 -3.00 -6.67 -19.77
C GLN A 395 -4.22 -5.74 -19.82
N VAL A 396 -4.20 -4.62 -19.11
CA VAL A 396 -5.32 -3.65 -19.13
C VAL A 396 -5.31 -2.84 -20.42
N ASN A 397 -6.49 -2.53 -20.95
CA ASN A 397 -6.62 -1.74 -22.19
C ASN A 397 -7.47 -0.48 -21.96
N PRO A 398 -6.94 0.74 -22.14
CA PRO A 398 -5.53 1.03 -22.45
C PRO A 398 -4.60 0.72 -21.28
N ALA A 399 -3.41 0.21 -21.54
CA ALA A 399 -2.43 -0.03 -20.52
C ALA A 399 -1.88 1.31 -19.98
N PRO A 400 -1.77 1.47 -18.65
CA PRO A 400 -1.21 2.69 -18.07
C PRO A 400 0.29 2.79 -18.36
N LYS A 401 0.83 4.00 -18.36
CA LYS A 401 2.28 4.19 -18.29
C LYS A 401 2.76 3.76 -16.92
N PHE A 402 3.91 3.12 -16.89
CA PHE A 402 4.55 2.70 -15.65
C PHE A 402 6.01 3.10 -15.63
N ARG A 403 6.40 3.82 -14.60
CA ARG A 403 7.80 4.18 -14.33
C ARG A 403 8.21 3.63 -12.99
N PHE A 404 9.36 2.97 -12.96
CA PHE A 404 9.93 2.40 -11.75
C PHE A 404 11.27 3.05 -11.44
N ILE A 405 11.44 3.54 -10.21
CA ILE A 405 12.64 4.25 -9.78
C ILE A 405 13.22 3.55 -8.55
N GLN A 406 14.48 3.15 -8.66
CA GLN A 406 15.24 2.66 -7.54
C GLN A 406 15.95 3.82 -6.84
N LEU A 407 15.78 3.92 -5.54
CA LEU A 407 16.44 4.90 -4.70
C LEU A 407 17.70 4.27 -4.11
N GLY A 408 18.87 4.83 -4.35
CA GLY A 408 20.18 4.31 -3.98
C GLY A 408 20.48 4.29 -2.47
N THR A 409 19.46 4.46 -1.64
CA THR A 409 19.48 4.29 -0.18
C THR A 409 18.06 4.10 0.36
N GLY A 410 17.93 4.03 1.70
CA GLY A 410 16.66 3.86 2.39
C GLY A 410 16.27 2.39 2.58
N VAL A 411 15.30 2.19 3.43
CA VAL A 411 14.70 0.89 3.77
C VAL A 411 13.20 0.95 3.54
N HIS A 412 12.52 -0.16 3.75
CA HIS A 412 11.07 -0.26 3.58
C HIS A 412 10.27 0.85 4.29
N SER A 413 10.74 1.33 5.43
CA SER A 413 10.12 2.45 6.17
C SER A 413 10.53 3.86 5.70
N TYR A 414 11.18 3.99 4.54
CA TYR A 414 11.69 5.23 3.93
C TYR A 414 12.85 5.90 4.67
N TRP A 415 13.19 5.44 5.84
CA TRP A 415 14.13 6.11 6.71
C TRP A 415 15.13 5.15 7.32
N ARG A 416 16.39 5.56 7.28
CA ARG A 416 17.52 4.87 7.88
C ARG A 416 18.50 5.90 8.41
N THR A 417 18.84 5.80 9.69
CA THR A 417 19.70 6.79 10.38
C THR A 417 21.09 6.88 9.76
N GLU A 418 21.64 5.75 9.34
CA GLU A 418 23.00 5.62 8.80
C GLU A 418 23.19 6.29 7.45
N ASP A 419 22.11 6.64 6.77
CA ASP A 419 22.19 7.29 5.45
C ASP A 419 22.52 8.77 5.53
N GLY A 420 22.46 9.37 6.72
CA GLY A 420 22.72 10.80 6.91
C GLY A 420 21.59 11.70 6.37
N LEU A 421 20.43 11.13 6.08
CA LEU A 421 19.26 11.85 5.57
C LEU A 421 18.27 12.13 6.71
N PRO A 422 18.09 13.40 7.14
CA PRO A 422 17.28 13.72 8.31
C PRO A 422 15.82 13.26 8.23
N LEU A 423 15.23 13.28 7.02
CA LEU A 423 13.87 12.82 6.75
C LEU A 423 13.84 11.56 5.86
N GLY A 424 14.93 10.79 5.85
CA GLY A 424 15.06 9.66 4.95
C GLY A 424 14.93 10.07 3.48
N VAL A 425 14.29 9.24 2.68
CA VAL A 425 14.08 9.52 1.25
C VAL A 425 12.85 10.39 0.96
N CYS A 426 12.09 10.80 1.97
CA CYS A 426 10.85 11.57 1.79
C CYS A 426 11.02 12.85 0.97
N PRO A 427 12.07 13.70 1.16
CA PRO A 427 12.26 14.90 0.34
C PRO A 427 12.46 14.55 -1.14
N VAL A 428 13.24 13.51 -1.42
CA VAL A 428 13.52 13.06 -2.79
C VAL A 428 12.26 12.53 -3.45
N VAL A 429 11.54 11.66 -2.75
CA VAL A 429 10.23 11.15 -3.19
C VAL A 429 9.32 12.31 -3.57
N THR A 430 9.12 13.24 -2.65
CA THR A 430 8.26 14.41 -2.85
C THR A 430 8.65 15.20 -4.10
N LYS A 431 9.95 15.43 -4.33
CA LYS A 431 10.42 16.15 -5.51
C LYS A 431 10.17 15.37 -6.79
N VAL A 432 10.57 14.11 -6.83
CA VAL A 432 10.48 13.28 -8.04
C VAL A 432 9.03 13.16 -8.50
N TRP A 433 8.11 12.95 -7.57
CA TRP A 433 6.68 12.85 -7.88
C TRP A 433 6.09 14.20 -8.27
N HIS A 434 6.47 15.27 -7.56
CA HIS A 434 6.04 16.62 -7.95
C HIS A 434 6.49 16.97 -9.36
N ASP A 435 7.75 16.72 -9.69
CA ASP A 435 8.29 16.98 -11.02
C ASP A 435 7.56 16.14 -12.09
N ALA A 436 7.26 14.88 -11.83
CA ALA A 436 6.51 14.03 -12.75
C ALA A 436 5.09 14.57 -12.98
N ILE A 437 4.41 15.03 -11.95
CA ILE A 437 3.10 15.66 -12.04
C ILE A 437 3.18 16.91 -12.88
N MET A 438 4.09 17.83 -12.55
CA MET A 438 4.22 19.12 -13.23
C MET A 438 4.68 19.00 -14.69
N ASN A 439 5.38 17.92 -15.02
CA ASN A 439 5.81 17.61 -16.40
C ASN A 439 4.76 16.80 -17.19
N GLY A 440 3.56 16.60 -16.66
CA GLY A 440 2.45 15.94 -17.37
C GLY A 440 2.59 14.42 -17.49
N TYR A 441 3.43 13.77 -16.69
CA TYR A 441 3.59 12.30 -16.74
C TYR A 441 2.26 11.56 -16.53
N PHE A 442 1.39 12.11 -15.69
CA PHE A 442 0.09 11.52 -15.34
C PHE A 442 -1.05 11.99 -16.25
N GLU A 443 -0.80 12.85 -17.21
CA GLU A 443 -1.79 13.22 -18.21
C GLU A 443 -1.92 12.10 -19.25
N GLN A 444 -3.17 11.68 -19.51
CA GLN A 444 -3.50 10.65 -20.47
C GLN A 444 -3.89 11.24 -21.81
#